data_9e6ab46daa1ea94399d4300133ea3246
#
_entry.id   9e6ab46daa1ea94399d4300133ea3246
#
_cell.length_a   1.000
_cell.length_b   1.000
_cell.length_c   1.000
_cell.angle_alpha   90.00
_cell.angle_beta   90.00
_cell.angle_gamma   90.00
#
_symmetry.space_group_name_H-M   'P 1'
#
loop_
_entity.id
_entity.type
_entity.pdbx_description
1 polymer ?
#
loop_
_entity_poly.entity_id
_entity_poly.type
_entity_poly.pdbx_seq_one_letter_code
_entity_poly.pdbx_strand_id
1 'polypeptide(L)'
;MLRRHTLAACTATVAVGALALAGLTGTASADPPPPPPPPAADAARLSPGLLKAMQRDLGLTAAEARDRIGAESRAAAVTAGLRYSLGERFAGARVSGDAATLTVATTDAADAARIARAGARAQVVDHSLAELDTAKAALDRVALRTAPKGIPAWYVDVRANRVVVQAAKASAADAFLAKAGVSPDLVTVARSTEQPRTFTDLRGGDAYYMNGSGRCSIGFPVKRGTQGGFVSAGHCGTPGVSTSGYNQQAQGSFQGSTFPGRDYSWVATNTNWTPRPLVNGYGNGDVTVTGSTEAVEGSSVCRSGSTTGWHCGTVQQRNSSVTYQEGTVSGVTRTNVCAEPGDSGGSFISGSQAQGVTSGGTGNCSQGGVTYFQPLNPALQAYGLTLVTSGTPTDPPDPTDPPTNPGGTWAAGTNYAAGAVVTYGSASYRCLQGHLAQPGWTPPNVPALWQAL
;
A
#
# COMPACT_ATOMS: atom_id res chain seq x y z
N MET A 1 35.21 -35.10 37.13
CA MET A 1 36.35 -34.20 37.37
C MET A 1 35.79 -32.79 37.55
N LEU A 2 35.82 -32.32 38.79
CA LEU A 2 35.41 -30.99 39.20
C LEU A 2 36.43 -29.94 38.77
N ARG A 3 35.99 -28.80 38.26
CA ARG A 3 36.78 -27.56 38.40
C ARG A 3 35.82 -26.42 38.81
N ARG A 4 36.01 -25.97 40.04
CA ARG A 4 35.49 -24.76 40.64
C ARG A 4 36.31 -23.58 40.10
N HIS A 5 35.66 -22.45 39.78
CA HIS A 5 36.32 -21.17 39.74
C HIS A 5 35.55 -20.13 40.59
N THR A 6 36.35 -19.50 41.43
CA THR A 6 36.13 -18.63 42.55
C THR A 6 35.58 -17.24 42.17
N LEU A 7 34.66 -16.75 43.03
CA LEU A 7 34.21 -15.36 43.11
C LEU A 7 35.35 -14.47 43.64
N ALA A 8 35.54 -13.31 43.03
CA ALA A 8 36.26 -12.19 43.61
C ALA A 8 35.29 -11.03 43.92
N ALA A 9 35.19 -10.74 45.21
CA ALA A 9 34.45 -9.60 45.72
C ALA A 9 35.38 -8.39 45.80
N CYS A 10 34.93 -7.23 45.24
CA CYS A 10 35.56 -5.94 45.48
C CYS A 10 34.66 -5.12 46.44
N THR A 11 35.14 -4.91 47.63
CA THR A 11 34.61 -4.01 48.63
C THR A 11 35.10 -2.59 48.35
N ALA A 12 34.19 -1.60 48.24
CA ALA A 12 34.53 -0.19 48.24
C ALA A 12 33.95 0.46 49.51
N THR A 13 34.84 1.07 50.27
CA THR A 13 34.66 1.76 51.55
C THR A 13 33.89 3.07 51.40
N VAL A 14 32.92 3.26 52.29
CA VAL A 14 32.13 4.49 52.49
C VAL A 14 32.90 5.39 53.47
N ALA A 15 33.21 6.61 53.07
CA ALA A 15 33.64 7.67 53.97
C ALA A 15 32.47 8.58 54.36
N VAL A 16 32.17 8.61 55.63
CA VAL A 16 31.18 9.51 56.25
C VAL A 16 31.88 10.84 56.55
N GLY A 17 31.34 11.91 55.97
CA GLY A 17 31.71 13.30 56.31
C GLY A 17 30.45 14.04 56.75
N ALA A 18 30.37 14.34 58.03
CA ALA A 18 29.34 15.22 58.60
C ALA A 18 29.74 16.70 58.44
N LEU A 19 28.80 17.52 57.89
CA LEU A 19 28.92 18.99 58.03
C LEU A 19 27.51 19.66 58.13
N ALA A 20 27.47 20.45 59.10
CA ALA A 20 26.57 21.41 59.68
C ALA A 20 25.40 22.01 58.85
N LEU A 21 24.28 22.17 59.55
CA LEU A 21 23.11 23.02 59.21
C LEU A 21 23.52 24.50 59.11
N ALA A 22 23.18 25.11 57.97
CA ALA A 22 22.94 26.55 57.89
C ALA A 22 21.65 26.74 57.08
N GLY A 23 20.69 27.40 57.66
CA GLY A 23 19.37 27.67 57.05
C GLY A 23 19.52 28.58 55.83
N LEU A 24 18.79 28.23 54.76
CA LEU A 24 18.57 29.09 53.59
C LEU A 24 17.10 29.14 53.26
N THR A 25 16.59 30.29 53.24
CA THR A 25 15.34 30.85 52.74
C THR A 25 14.89 30.19 51.40
N GLY A 26 13.60 29.94 51.32
CA GLY A 26 12.97 29.34 50.13
C GLY A 26 13.32 30.05 48.85
N THR A 27 13.94 29.31 47.94
CA THR A 27 14.00 29.67 46.52
C THR A 27 12.82 29.02 45.83
N ALA A 28 11.94 29.88 45.30
CA ALA A 28 10.93 29.42 44.36
C ALA A 28 11.64 28.73 43.19
N SER A 29 11.39 27.43 42.99
CA SER A 29 11.85 26.71 41.81
C SER A 29 11.17 27.36 40.59
N ALA A 30 11.95 28.07 39.81
CA ALA A 30 11.50 28.51 38.50
C ALA A 30 11.29 27.26 37.64
N ASP A 31 10.09 27.11 37.06
CA ASP A 31 9.81 26.09 36.06
C ASP A 31 10.91 26.14 34.97
N PRO A 32 11.42 24.99 34.50
CA PRO A 32 12.34 24.97 33.38
C PRO A 32 11.68 25.65 32.16
N PRO A 33 12.44 26.45 31.38
CA PRO A 33 11.86 27.07 30.20
C PRO A 33 11.32 25.99 29.24
N PRO A 34 10.17 26.23 28.54
CA PRO A 34 9.65 25.33 27.57
C PRO A 34 10.72 25.07 26.49
N PRO A 35 10.79 23.82 25.94
CA PRO A 35 11.71 23.53 24.85
C PRO A 35 11.48 24.51 23.70
N PRO A 36 12.54 24.97 23.01
CA PRO A 36 12.41 25.90 21.91
C PRO A 36 11.53 25.29 20.82
N PRO A 37 10.67 26.08 20.15
CA PRO A 37 9.86 25.57 19.05
C PRO A 37 10.81 24.99 17.98
N PRO A 38 10.43 23.84 17.36
CA PRO A 38 11.23 23.29 16.28
C PRO A 38 11.38 24.34 15.17
N PRO A 39 12.55 24.43 14.52
CA PRO A 39 12.81 25.46 13.53
C PRO A 39 11.81 25.34 12.37
N ALA A 40 11.33 26.48 11.89
CA ALA A 40 10.39 26.61 10.76
C ALA A 40 10.94 26.08 9.41
N ALA A 41 12.08 25.40 9.44
CA ALA A 41 12.82 24.93 8.27
C ALA A 41 12.22 23.72 7.55
N ASP A 42 11.27 22.96 8.16
CA ASP A 42 10.77 21.73 7.56
C ASP A 42 9.67 21.93 6.51
N ALA A 43 8.97 23.05 6.52
CA ALA A 43 7.96 23.35 5.51
C ALA A 43 8.56 23.53 4.09
N ALA A 44 9.84 23.87 4.00
CA ALA A 44 10.56 24.04 2.72
C ALA A 44 11.01 22.71 2.08
N ARG A 45 10.96 21.59 2.82
CA ARG A 45 11.44 20.26 2.38
C ARG A 45 10.34 19.25 2.13
N LEU A 46 9.09 19.69 2.02
CA LEU A 46 7.98 18.77 1.76
C LEU A 46 8.13 18.08 0.40
N SER A 47 7.95 16.77 0.37
CA SER A 47 8.04 16.04 -0.88
C SER A 47 6.95 16.52 -1.86
N PRO A 48 7.28 16.69 -3.15
CA PRO A 48 6.28 17.06 -4.16
C PRO A 48 5.09 16.11 -4.21
N GLY A 49 5.32 14.82 -3.91
CA GLY A 49 4.27 13.80 -3.84
C GLY A 49 3.26 14.05 -2.72
N LEU A 50 3.71 14.45 -1.53
CA LEU A 50 2.82 14.79 -0.41
C LEU A 50 1.93 15.98 -0.76
N LEU A 51 2.50 17.04 -1.32
CA LEU A 51 1.73 18.22 -1.72
C LEU A 51 0.67 17.89 -2.77
N LYS A 52 1.02 17.09 -3.80
CA LYS A 52 0.07 16.62 -4.81
C LYS A 52 -1.07 15.79 -4.20
N ALA A 53 -0.76 14.89 -3.27
CA ALA A 53 -1.78 14.10 -2.58
C ALA A 53 -2.73 14.99 -1.75
N MET A 54 -2.20 15.97 -1.01
CA MET A 54 -3.03 16.91 -0.24
C MET A 54 -3.93 17.78 -1.15
N GLN A 55 -3.40 18.20 -2.30
CA GLN A 55 -4.20 18.93 -3.28
C GLN A 55 -5.37 18.08 -3.80
N ARG A 56 -5.08 16.85 -4.21
CA ARG A 56 -6.09 15.92 -4.76
C ARG A 56 -7.13 15.50 -3.71
N ASP A 57 -6.68 15.09 -2.52
CA ASP A 57 -7.51 14.39 -1.55
C ASP A 57 -8.18 15.33 -0.56
N LEU A 58 -7.61 16.52 -0.31
CA LEU A 58 -8.15 17.53 0.60
C LEU A 58 -8.66 18.77 -0.13
N GLY A 59 -8.54 18.85 -1.45
CA GLY A 59 -9.00 19.99 -2.26
C GLY A 59 -8.22 21.29 -2.00
N LEU A 60 -6.97 21.21 -1.52
CA LEU A 60 -6.16 22.35 -1.15
C LEU A 60 -5.31 22.83 -2.32
N THR A 61 -4.98 24.10 -2.37
CA THR A 61 -3.88 24.61 -3.19
C THR A 61 -2.52 24.20 -2.58
N ALA A 62 -1.45 24.29 -3.35
CA ALA A 62 -0.11 23.99 -2.86
C ALA A 62 0.35 24.93 -1.72
N ALA A 63 -0.14 26.18 -1.70
CA ALA A 63 0.11 27.13 -0.63
C ALA A 63 -0.64 26.73 0.64
N GLU A 64 -1.93 26.49 0.55
CA GLU A 64 -2.77 26.06 1.69
C GLU A 64 -2.29 24.74 2.29
N ALA A 65 -1.81 23.80 1.48
CA ALA A 65 -1.22 22.54 1.98
C ALA A 65 0.04 22.79 2.82
N ARG A 66 0.92 23.71 2.40
CA ARG A 66 2.11 24.10 3.18
C ARG A 66 1.76 24.83 4.48
N ASP A 67 0.82 25.77 4.39
CA ASP A 67 0.36 26.56 5.54
C ASP A 67 -0.30 25.65 6.59
N ARG A 68 -1.10 24.69 6.14
CA ARG A 68 -1.73 23.67 6.97
C ARG A 68 -0.69 22.82 7.70
N ILE A 69 0.31 22.27 7.02
CA ILE A 69 1.37 21.47 7.65
C ILE A 69 2.15 22.31 8.67
N GLY A 70 2.44 23.57 8.35
CA GLY A 70 3.06 24.49 9.27
C GLY A 70 2.21 24.75 10.53
N ALA A 71 0.90 24.93 10.35
CA ALA A 71 -0.05 25.12 11.46
C ALA A 71 -0.14 23.86 12.34
N GLU A 72 -0.24 22.67 11.73
CA GLU A 72 -0.29 21.38 12.42
C GLU A 72 1.00 21.11 13.22
N SER A 73 2.17 21.44 12.67
CA SER A 73 3.47 21.31 13.36
C SER A 73 3.55 22.24 14.59
N ARG A 74 3.10 23.49 14.47
CA ARG A 74 3.00 24.41 15.62
C ARG A 74 2.01 23.91 16.67
N ALA A 75 0.84 23.43 16.24
CA ALA A 75 -0.16 22.86 17.15
C ALA A 75 0.37 21.64 17.92
N ALA A 76 1.15 20.77 17.27
CA ALA A 76 1.79 19.63 17.92
C ALA A 76 2.79 20.06 18.99
N ALA A 77 3.64 21.06 18.70
CA ALA A 77 4.61 21.59 19.67
C ALA A 77 3.91 22.22 20.89
N VAL A 78 2.89 23.06 20.67
CA VAL A 78 2.09 23.67 21.75
C VAL A 78 1.39 22.58 22.58
N THR A 79 0.82 21.57 21.93
CA THR A 79 0.16 20.44 22.61
C THR A 79 1.12 19.68 23.50
N ALA A 80 2.35 19.41 23.07
CA ALA A 80 3.36 18.73 23.87
C ALA A 80 3.70 19.51 25.15
N GLY A 81 3.91 20.83 25.04
CA GLY A 81 4.16 21.70 26.20
C GLY A 81 2.99 21.77 27.16
N LEU A 82 1.75 21.89 26.63
CA LEU A 82 0.55 21.91 27.46
C LEU A 82 0.28 20.55 28.12
N ARG A 83 0.47 19.44 27.42
CA ARG A 83 0.35 18.09 28.02
C ARG A 83 1.29 17.92 29.21
N TYR A 84 2.53 18.38 29.09
CA TYR A 84 3.49 18.35 30.21
C TYR A 84 3.02 19.24 31.37
N SER A 85 2.62 20.48 31.12
CA SER A 85 2.28 21.45 32.17
C SER A 85 0.93 21.22 32.83
N LEU A 86 -0.03 20.57 32.17
CA LEU A 86 -1.34 20.21 32.70
C LEU A 86 -1.31 18.86 33.43
N GLY A 87 -0.38 17.96 33.07
CA GLY A 87 -0.24 16.65 33.69
C GLY A 87 -1.52 15.83 33.60
N GLU A 88 -2.01 15.33 34.73
CA GLU A 88 -3.22 14.49 34.82
C GLU A 88 -4.52 15.23 34.44
N ARG A 89 -4.52 16.56 34.47
CA ARG A 89 -5.69 17.35 34.03
C ARG A 89 -5.81 17.51 32.51
N PHE A 90 -4.77 17.12 31.77
CA PHE A 90 -4.83 17.13 30.30
C PHE A 90 -5.88 16.16 29.79
N ALA A 91 -6.84 16.66 29.02
CA ALA A 91 -7.97 15.87 28.53
C ALA A 91 -7.97 15.68 27.00
N GLY A 92 -6.87 16.05 26.33
CA GLY A 92 -6.71 15.89 24.89
C GLY A 92 -6.58 17.21 24.14
N ALA A 93 -6.22 17.11 22.86
CA ALA A 93 -6.09 18.28 21.98
C ALA A 93 -6.58 17.92 20.57
N ARG A 94 -7.06 18.95 19.84
CA ARG A 94 -7.49 18.82 18.44
C ARG A 94 -7.33 20.13 17.69
N VAL A 95 -7.08 20.03 16.41
CA VAL A 95 -7.15 21.19 15.49
C VAL A 95 -8.52 21.22 14.79
N SER A 96 -8.94 22.40 14.33
CA SER A 96 -10.09 22.56 13.46
C SER A 96 -9.86 21.89 12.08
N GLY A 97 -10.92 21.71 11.29
CA GLY A 97 -10.83 21.10 9.95
C GLY A 97 -9.87 21.80 9.00
N ASP A 98 -9.69 23.12 9.14
CA ASP A 98 -8.74 23.97 8.42
C ASP A 98 -7.35 24.05 9.09
N ALA A 99 -7.16 23.38 10.23
CA ALA A 99 -5.99 23.45 11.12
C ALA A 99 -5.69 24.87 11.69
N ALA A 100 -6.59 25.83 11.54
CA ALA A 100 -6.39 27.21 11.99
C ALA A 100 -6.50 27.37 13.52
N THR A 101 -7.28 26.53 14.18
CA THR A 101 -7.54 26.62 15.62
C THR A 101 -7.14 25.35 16.35
N LEU A 102 -6.20 25.46 17.29
CA LEU A 102 -5.90 24.41 18.28
C LEU A 102 -6.85 24.53 19.47
N THR A 103 -7.55 23.48 19.81
CA THR A 103 -8.33 23.37 21.07
C THR A 103 -7.65 22.36 21.98
N VAL A 104 -7.42 22.74 23.26
CA VAL A 104 -6.87 21.85 24.29
C VAL A 104 -7.90 21.71 25.40
N ALA A 105 -8.22 20.47 25.73
CA ALA A 105 -9.16 20.15 26.79
C ALA A 105 -8.42 19.92 28.11
N THR A 106 -9.06 20.34 29.20
CA THR A 106 -8.60 20.14 30.58
C THR A 106 -9.78 19.82 31.50
N THR A 107 -9.51 19.13 32.60
CA THR A 107 -10.53 18.88 33.64
C THR A 107 -10.65 20.02 34.67
N ASP A 108 -9.80 21.05 34.58
CA ASP A 108 -9.79 22.17 35.52
C ASP A 108 -9.96 23.51 34.78
N ALA A 109 -10.99 24.27 35.13
CA ALA A 109 -11.25 25.58 34.55
C ALA A 109 -10.11 26.60 34.81
N ALA A 110 -9.35 26.42 35.89
CA ALA A 110 -8.22 27.29 36.23
C ALA A 110 -7.10 27.24 35.17
N ASP A 111 -7.00 26.18 34.39
CA ASP A 111 -6.01 26.03 33.32
C ASP A 111 -6.33 26.88 32.07
N ALA A 112 -7.55 27.42 31.94
CA ALA A 112 -7.98 28.12 30.73
C ALA A 112 -7.08 29.29 30.33
N ALA A 113 -6.64 30.09 31.33
CA ALA A 113 -5.74 31.23 31.06
C ALA A 113 -4.33 30.76 30.61
N ARG A 114 -3.84 29.64 31.10
CA ARG A 114 -2.55 29.04 30.67
C ARG A 114 -2.65 28.54 29.22
N ILE A 115 -3.72 27.82 28.89
CA ILE A 115 -3.98 27.30 27.55
C ILE A 115 -4.09 28.44 26.54
N ALA A 116 -4.83 29.50 26.90
CA ALA A 116 -4.99 30.67 26.03
C ALA A 116 -3.66 31.40 25.78
N ARG A 117 -2.81 31.57 26.79
CA ARG A 117 -1.48 32.16 26.65
C ARG A 117 -0.54 31.33 25.75
N ALA A 118 -0.74 30.01 25.68
CA ALA A 118 0.00 29.15 24.78
C ALA A 118 -0.52 29.20 23.32
N GLY A 119 -1.56 30.01 23.03
CA GLY A 119 -2.13 30.15 21.68
C GLY A 119 -3.17 29.07 21.32
N ALA A 120 -3.76 28.41 22.32
CA ALA A 120 -4.80 27.41 22.13
C ALA A 120 -6.14 27.84 22.75
N ARG A 121 -7.25 27.33 22.22
CA ARG A 121 -8.57 27.48 22.85
C ARG A 121 -8.73 26.45 23.95
N ALA A 122 -9.10 26.88 25.14
CA ALA A 122 -9.40 26.00 26.25
C ALA A 122 -10.82 25.39 26.12
N GLN A 123 -10.95 24.11 26.49
CA GLN A 123 -12.23 23.42 26.67
C GLN A 123 -12.19 22.71 28.01
N VAL A 124 -13.12 23.02 28.92
CA VAL A 124 -13.26 22.29 30.19
C VAL A 124 -14.17 21.09 29.96
N VAL A 125 -13.76 19.92 30.46
CA VAL A 125 -14.44 18.65 30.26
C VAL A 125 -14.38 17.80 31.54
N ASP A 126 -15.16 16.71 31.60
CA ASP A 126 -15.33 15.92 32.82
C ASP A 126 -14.19 14.91 33.07
N HIS A 127 -13.63 14.32 31.99
CA HIS A 127 -12.68 13.22 32.08
C HIS A 127 -11.30 13.61 31.53
N SER A 128 -10.25 13.21 32.22
CA SER A 128 -8.89 13.37 31.74
C SER A 128 -8.60 12.35 30.61
N LEU A 129 -7.61 12.66 29.77
CA LEU A 129 -7.16 11.71 28.74
C LEU A 129 -6.62 10.42 29.36
N ALA A 130 -5.92 10.51 30.49
CA ALA A 130 -5.39 9.35 31.20
C ALA A 130 -6.50 8.39 31.70
N GLU A 131 -7.62 8.95 32.19
CA GLU A 131 -8.78 8.18 32.59
C GLU A 131 -9.43 7.46 31.38
N LEU A 132 -9.64 8.17 30.27
CA LEU A 132 -10.20 7.60 29.04
C LEU A 132 -9.27 6.55 28.40
N ASP A 133 -7.95 6.82 28.37
CA ASP A 133 -6.95 5.86 27.89
C ASP A 133 -6.92 4.59 28.76
N THR A 134 -7.10 4.74 30.07
CA THR A 134 -7.19 3.60 31.02
C THR A 134 -8.41 2.73 30.72
N ALA A 135 -9.57 3.36 30.50
CA ALA A 135 -10.79 2.67 30.11
C ALA A 135 -10.63 1.94 28.76
N LYS A 136 -10.06 2.64 27.75
CA LYS A 136 -9.75 2.02 26.46
C LYS A 136 -8.78 0.85 26.59
N ALA A 137 -7.73 0.97 27.39
CA ALA A 137 -6.77 -0.10 27.62
C ALA A 137 -7.40 -1.33 28.32
N ALA A 138 -8.45 -1.14 29.13
CA ALA A 138 -9.20 -2.26 29.68
C ALA A 138 -9.96 -3.04 28.60
N LEU A 139 -10.57 -2.34 27.64
CA LEU A 139 -11.20 -2.95 26.46
C LEU A 139 -10.18 -3.69 25.60
N ASP A 140 -9.02 -3.09 25.34
CA ASP A 140 -7.93 -3.71 24.57
C ASP A 140 -7.49 -5.05 25.18
N ARG A 141 -7.31 -5.12 26.50
CA ARG A 141 -6.91 -6.35 27.20
C ARG A 141 -7.93 -7.48 27.03
N VAL A 142 -9.21 -7.16 26.99
CA VAL A 142 -10.26 -8.16 26.74
C VAL A 142 -10.23 -8.62 25.28
N ALA A 143 -10.08 -7.68 24.35
CA ALA A 143 -10.06 -7.97 22.92
C ALA A 143 -8.85 -8.82 22.48
N LEU A 144 -7.69 -8.63 23.12
CA LEU A 144 -6.49 -9.45 22.88
C LEU A 144 -6.70 -10.93 23.26
N ARG A 145 -7.57 -11.23 24.22
CA ARG A 145 -7.90 -12.61 24.61
C ARG A 145 -8.98 -13.22 23.73
N THR A 146 -9.93 -12.43 23.30
CA THR A 146 -11.06 -12.87 22.48
C THR A 146 -11.60 -11.70 21.69
N ALA A 147 -11.49 -11.76 20.37
CA ALA A 147 -12.01 -10.71 19.48
C ALA A 147 -13.51 -10.48 19.73
N PRO A 148 -13.96 -9.26 20.01
CA PRO A 148 -15.35 -8.97 20.32
C PRO A 148 -16.20 -9.06 19.04
N LYS A 149 -17.23 -9.90 19.05
CA LYS A 149 -18.12 -10.07 17.90
C LYS A 149 -19.06 -8.87 17.76
N GLY A 150 -19.15 -8.33 16.55
CA GLY A 150 -20.04 -7.20 16.24
C GLY A 150 -19.57 -5.85 16.78
N ILE A 151 -18.29 -5.75 17.16
CA ILE A 151 -17.63 -4.51 17.60
C ILE A 151 -16.44 -4.26 16.67
N PRO A 152 -16.62 -3.45 15.63
CA PRO A 152 -15.57 -3.21 14.64
C PRO A 152 -14.43 -2.32 15.14
N ALA A 153 -14.72 -1.35 16.03
CA ALA A 153 -13.73 -0.40 16.52
C ALA A 153 -14.15 0.22 17.86
N TRP A 154 -13.16 0.69 18.61
CA TRP A 154 -13.31 1.53 19.79
C TRP A 154 -12.11 2.46 19.91
N TYR A 155 -12.34 3.67 20.40
CA TYR A 155 -11.31 4.72 20.48
C TYR A 155 -11.69 5.82 21.48
N VAL A 156 -10.71 6.61 21.91
CA VAL A 156 -10.98 7.82 22.68
C VAL A 156 -11.34 8.95 21.72
N ASP A 157 -12.54 9.50 21.87
CA ASP A 157 -12.94 10.72 21.18
C ASP A 157 -12.70 11.92 22.10
N VAL A 158 -11.62 12.65 21.84
CA VAL A 158 -11.25 13.83 22.64
C VAL A 158 -12.24 15.00 22.45
N ARG A 159 -13.04 15.02 21.37
CA ARG A 159 -14.06 16.02 21.14
C ARG A 159 -15.28 15.76 22.02
N ALA A 160 -15.74 14.52 22.06
CA ALA A 160 -16.85 14.06 22.89
C ALA A 160 -16.45 13.86 24.35
N ASN A 161 -15.15 13.80 24.65
CA ASN A 161 -14.57 13.45 25.96
C ASN A 161 -15.09 12.11 26.48
N ARG A 162 -15.11 11.09 25.61
CA ARG A 162 -15.61 9.73 25.91
C ARG A 162 -14.80 8.68 25.14
N VAL A 163 -14.84 7.46 25.62
CA VAL A 163 -14.48 6.30 24.81
C VAL A 163 -15.67 5.96 23.92
N VAL A 164 -15.49 5.96 22.62
CA VAL A 164 -16.53 5.53 21.66
C VAL A 164 -16.33 4.04 21.39
N VAL A 165 -17.41 3.26 21.54
CA VAL A 165 -17.47 1.85 21.14
C VAL A 165 -18.44 1.73 19.97
N GLN A 166 -17.94 1.41 18.79
CA GLN A 166 -18.77 1.13 17.62
C GLN A 166 -19.31 -0.29 17.74
N ALA A 167 -20.62 -0.46 17.59
CA ALA A 167 -21.26 -1.78 17.70
C ALA A 167 -22.42 -1.93 16.73
N ALA A 168 -22.59 -3.13 16.20
CA ALA A 168 -23.75 -3.48 15.35
C ALA A 168 -25.04 -3.54 16.18
N LYS A 169 -24.94 -3.92 17.46
CA LYS A 169 -26.03 -4.01 18.44
C LYS A 169 -25.56 -3.48 19.79
N ALA A 170 -26.39 -2.72 20.50
CA ALA A 170 -26.08 -2.18 21.83
C ALA A 170 -25.72 -3.31 22.82
N SER A 171 -26.44 -4.42 22.81
CA SER A 171 -26.16 -5.56 23.69
C SER A 171 -24.77 -6.17 23.53
N ALA A 172 -24.16 -6.07 22.35
CA ALA A 172 -22.78 -6.50 22.15
C ALA A 172 -21.79 -5.55 22.84
N ALA A 173 -22.05 -4.23 22.78
CA ALA A 173 -21.26 -3.24 23.50
C ALA A 173 -21.38 -3.44 25.01
N ASP A 174 -22.61 -3.59 25.53
CA ASP A 174 -22.86 -3.79 26.97
C ASP A 174 -22.10 -5.02 27.52
N ALA A 175 -22.14 -6.13 26.77
CA ALA A 175 -21.39 -7.35 27.15
C ALA A 175 -19.86 -7.14 27.12
N PHE A 176 -19.37 -6.35 26.15
CA PHE A 176 -17.94 -6.04 26.04
C PHE A 176 -17.46 -5.12 27.17
N LEU A 177 -18.24 -4.08 27.50
CA LEU A 177 -17.97 -3.18 28.61
C LEU A 177 -17.97 -3.91 29.95
N ALA A 178 -18.99 -4.73 30.21
CA ALA A 178 -19.10 -5.52 31.43
C ALA A 178 -17.90 -6.47 31.61
N LYS A 179 -17.49 -7.15 30.55
CA LYS A 179 -16.32 -8.04 30.56
C LYS A 179 -15.01 -7.30 30.82
N ALA A 180 -14.91 -6.03 30.38
CA ALA A 180 -13.74 -5.19 30.61
C ALA A 180 -13.76 -4.45 31.98
N GLY A 181 -14.88 -4.44 32.68
CA GLY A 181 -15.06 -3.66 33.87
C GLY A 181 -15.02 -2.15 33.66
N VAL A 182 -15.43 -1.70 32.48
CA VAL A 182 -15.43 -0.27 32.10
C VAL A 182 -16.79 0.33 32.45
N SER A 183 -16.78 1.49 33.16
CA SER A 183 -18.01 2.21 33.50
C SER A 183 -18.70 2.74 32.21
N PRO A 184 -20.02 2.54 32.08
CA PRO A 184 -20.79 3.12 30.97
C PRO A 184 -20.70 4.64 30.91
N ASP A 185 -20.46 5.34 32.01
CA ASP A 185 -20.37 6.81 32.09
C ASP A 185 -19.17 7.35 31.28
N LEU A 186 -18.13 6.54 31.06
CA LEU A 186 -16.96 6.88 30.26
C LEU A 186 -17.17 6.61 28.76
N VAL A 187 -18.30 5.98 28.37
CA VAL A 187 -18.45 5.39 27.04
C VAL A 187 -19.66 5.95 26.31
N THR A 188 -19.49 6.14 25.01
CA THR A 188 -20.61 6.35 24.08
C THR A 188 -20.66 5.17 23.11
N VAL A 189 -21.80 4.48 23.03
CA VAL A 189 -22.01 3.41 22.06
C VAL A 189 -22.54 4.01 20.78
N ALA A 190 -21.77 3.90 19.68
CA ALA A 190 -22.15 4.31 18.35
C ALA A 190 -22.57 3.10 17.52
N ARG A 191 -23.74 3.17 16.84
CA ARG A 191 -24.15 2.10 15.95
C ARG A 191 -23.29 2.10 14.70
N SER A 192 -22.69 0.94 14.36
CA SER A 192 -21.88 0.77 13.15
C SER A 192 -22.10 -0.62 12.55
N THR A 193 -22.17 -0.68 11.23
CA THR A 193 -22.18 -1.91 10.43
C THR A 193 -20.85 -2.12 9.70
N GLU A 194 -19.84 -1.31 10.02
CA GLU A 194 -18.52 -1.42 9.43
C GLU A 194 -17.91 -2.79 9.70
N GLN A 195 -17.17 -3.30 8.71
CA GLN A 195 -16.43 -4.56 8.81
C GLN A 195 -14.98 -4.30 8.37
N PRO A 196 -14.14 -3.78 9.28
CA PRO A 196 -12.74 -3.54 8.99
C PRO A 196 -12.05 -4.86 8.56
N ARG A 197 -11.23 -4.76 7.53
CA ARG A 197 -10.47 -5.89 6.99
C ARG A 197 -9.06 -5.44 6.62
N THR A 198 -8.13 -6.38 6.65
CA THR A 198 -6.80 -6.15 6.10
C THR A 198 -6.86 -6.21 4.58
N PHE A 199 -6.10 -5.34 3.92
CA PHE A 199 -5.91 -5.40 2.47
C PHE A 199 -4.66 -6.22 2.19
N THR A 200 -4.78 -7.21 1.30
CA THR A 200 -3.68 -8.05 0.85
C THR A 200 -3.44 -7.76 -0.63
N ASP A 201 -2.21 -7.47 -0.99
CA ASP A 201 -1.86 -7.23 -2.38
C ASP A 201 -1.95 -8.51 -3.21
N LEU A 202 -2.54 -8.38 -4.40
CA LEU A 202 -2.59 -9.39 -5.44
C LEU A 202 -1.60 -8.99 -6.53
N ARG A 203 -0.52 -9.75 -6.71
CA ARG A 203 0.52 -9.47 -7.70
C ARG A 203 0.92 -10.75 -8.44
N GLY A 204 1.43 -10.57 -9.65
CA GLY A 204 1.89 -11.68 -10.49
C GLY A 204 3.06 -12.43 -9.86
N GLY A 205 3.17 -13.71 -10.13
CA GLY A 205 4.22 -14.60 -9.59
C GLY A 205 3.93 -15.18 -8.21
N ASP A 206 3.06 -14.57 -7.40
CA ASP A 206 2.73 -15.09 -6.06
C ASP A 206 1.99 -16.43 -6.14
N ALA A 207 2.19 -17.28 -5.13
CA ALA A 207 1.50 -18.56 -5.03
C ALA A 207 -0.01 -18.41 -4.80
N TYR A 208 -0.78 -19.32 -5.36
CA TYR A 208 -2.14 -19.59 -4.91
C TYR A 208 -2.40 -21.10 -4.89
N TYR A 209 -3.40 -21.50 -4.11
CA TYR A 209 -3.70 -22.90 -3.82
C TYR A 209 -5.17 -23.19 -4.17
N MET A 210 -5.42 -24.39 -4.73
CA MET A 210 -6.74 -24.85 -5.10
C MET A 210 -7.19 -25.98 -4.16
N ASN A 211 -8.35 -25.83 -3.51
CA ASN A 211 -8.95 -26.84 -2.61
C ASN A 211 -7.95 -27.46 -1.61
N GLY A 212 -6.92 -26.72 -1.20
CA GLY A 212 -5.93 -27.15 -0.22
C GLY A 212 -4.87 -28.15 -0.72
N SER A 213 -4.86 -28.56 -1.99
CA SER A 213 -3.96 -29.60 -2.49
C SER A 213 -3.11 -29.23 -3.70
N GLY A 214 -3.59 -28.37 -4.58
CA GLY A 214 -2.85 -27.91 -5.75
C GLY A 214 -2.22 -26.53 -5.53
N ARG A 215 -1.06 -26.26 -6.13
CA ARG A 215 -0.42 -24.95 -6.15
C ARG A 215 -0.10 -24.53 -7.57
N CYS A 216 -0.47 -23.30 -7.90
CA CYS A 216 -0.06 -22.60 -9.11
C CYS A 216 0.39 -21.18 -8.76
N SER A 217 0.79 -20.40 -9.75
CA SER A 217 1.24 -19.02 -9.63
C SER A 217 0.29 -18.06 -10.30
N ILE A 218 0.13 -16.88 -9.74
CA ILE A 218 -0.65 -15.79 -10.33
C ILE A 218 0.10 -15.29 -11.57
N GLY A 219 -0.61 -15.19 -12.69
CA GLY A 219 -0.10 -14.55 -13.89
C GLY A 219 -0.11 -13.03 -13.75
N PHE A 220 -1.22 -12.41 -14.04
CA PHE A 220 -1.36 -10.97 -13.94
C PHE A 220 -2.66 -10.57 -13.27
N PRO A 221 -2.60 -9.58 -12.36
CA PRO A 221 -3.81 -8.96 -11.81
C PRO A 221 -4.62 -8.26 -12.89
N VAL A 222 -5.92 -8.47 -12.85
CA VAL A 222 -6.89 -7.96 -13.83
C VAL A 222 -8.16 -7.47 -13.15
N LYS A 223 -9.00 -6.76 -13.91
CA LYS A 223 -10.35 -6.39 -13.51
C LYS A 223 -11.36 -6.75 -14.58
N ARG A 224 -12.61 -7.08 -14.15
CA ARG A 224 -13.79 -7.17 -14.99
C ARG A 224 -14.83 -6.21 -14.44
N GLY A 225 -14.92 -5.02 -15.03
CA GLY A 225 -15.60 -3.89 -14.39
C GLY A 225 -14.99 -3.57 -13.03
N THR A 226 -15.78 -3.60 -11.96
CA THR A 226 -15.32 -3.38 -10.56
C THR A 226 -14.75 -4.64 -9.90
N GLN A 227 -14.96 -5.82 -10.49
CA GLN A 227 -14.51 -7.10 -9.94
C GLN A 227 -13.01 -7.28 -10.17
N GLY A 228 -12.22 -7.35 -9.09
CA GLY A 228 -10.80 -7.69 -9.12
C GLY A 228 -10.56 -9.19 -9.27
N GLY A 229 -9.39 -9.55 -9.80
CA GLY A 229 -8.98 -10.94 -9.95
C GLY A 229 -7.64 -11.07 -10.67
N PHE A 230 -7.37 -12.26 -11.21
CA PHE A 230 -6.13 -12.54 -11.92
C PHE A 230 -6.30 -13.55 -13.05
N VAL A 231 -5.42 -13.47 -14.03
CA VAL A 231 -5.24 -14.51 -15.06
C VAL A 231 -4.18 -15.49 -14.59
N SER A 232 -4.41 -16.79 -14.86
CA SER A 232 -3.46 -17.88 -14.63
C SER A 232 -3.59 -18.91 -15.75
N ALA A 233 -2.92 -20.08 -15.63
CA ALA A 233 -3.06 -21.17 -16.59
C ALA A 233 -4.42 -21.87 -16.47
N GLY A 234 -4.91 -22.39 -17.59
CA GLY A 234 -6.18 -23.15 -17.66
C GLY A 234 -6.11 -24.49 -16.95
N HIS A 235 -4.98 -25.18 -17.09
CA HIS A 235 -4.76 -26.48 -16.45
C HIS A 235 -4.69 -26.42 -14.92
N CYS A 236 -4.56 -25.22 -14.32
CA CYS A 236 -4.54 -25.07 -12.85
C CYS A 236 -5.89 -25.34 -12.20
N GLY A 237 -7.01 -25.08 -12.87
CA GLY A 237 -8.33 -25.33 -12.29
C GLY A 237 -9.48 -25.08 -13.24
N THR A 238 -10.66 -25.53 -12.82
CA THR A 238 -11.91 -25.38 -13.57
C THR A 238 -12.87 -24.42 -12.88
N PRO A 239 -13.87 -23.85 -13.60
CA PRO A 239 -14.86 -22.96 -13.01
C PRO A 239 -15.49 -23.52 -11.73
N GLY A 240 -15.62 -22.69 -10.69
CA GLY A 240 -16.15 -23.05 -9.37
C GLY A 240 -15.10 -23.51 -8.36
N VAL A 241 -13.89 -23.90 -8.78
CA VAL A 241 -12.80 -24.24 -7.86
C VAL A 241 -12.39 -23.04 -7.04
N SER A 242 -12.39 -23.17 -5.71
CA SER A 242 -11.99 -22.10 -4.77
C SER A 242 -10.48 -21.97 -4.67
N THR A 243 -10.01 -20.75 -4.45
CA THR A 243 -8.59 -20.45 -4.24
C THR A 243 -8.32 -19.83 -2.89
N SER A 244 -7.14 -20.13 -2.32
CA SER A 244 -6.52 -19.37 -1.25
C SER A 244 -5.17 -18.81 -1.73
N GLY A 245 -4.78 -17.66 -1.22
CA GLY A 245 -3.55 -17.00 -1.65
C GLY A 245 -2.29 -17.53 -0.95
N TYR A 246 -1.15 -16.88 -1.19
CA TYR A 246 0.14 -17.26 -0.63
C TYR A 246 0.14 -17.33 0.91
N ASN A 247 -0.74 -16.57 1.57
CA ASN A 247 -0.93 -16.53 3.02
C ASN A 247 -2.02 -17.50 3.52
N GLN A 248 -2.50 -18.42 2.70
CA GLN A 248 -3.56 -19.40 2.98
C GLN A 248 -4.94 -18.77 3.28
N GLN A 249 -5.10 -17.46 3.09
CA GLN A 249 -6.40 -16.80 3.26
C GLN A 249 -7.27 -17.02 2.02
N ALA A 250 -8.59 -17.19 2.23
CA ALA A 250 -9.56 -17.32 1.15
C ALA A 250 -9.39 -16.18 0.14
N GLN A 251 -9.21 -16.53 -1.14
CA GLN A 251 -8.86 -15.57 -2.17
C GLN A 251 -9.99 -15.35 -3.17
N GLY A 252 -10.53 -16.41 -3.74
CA GLY A 252 -11.55 -16.31 -4.77
C GLY A 252 -11.96 -17.65 -5.35
N SER A 253 -12.41 -17.63 -6.61
CA SER A 253 -12.74 -18.85 -7.35
C SER A 253 -12.57 -18.65 -8.85
N PHE A 254 -12.27 -19.75 -9.55
CA PHE A 254 -12.21 -19.78 -11.00
C PHE A 254 -13.57 -19.44 -11.60
N GLN A 255 -13.59 -18.52 -12.54
CA GLN A 255 -14.79 -18.10 -13.27
C GLN A 255 -14.75 -18.57 -14.73
N GLY A 256 -13.56 -18.83 -15.24
CA GLY A 256 -13.35 -19.36 -16.58
C GLY A 256 -12.03 -20.08 -16.68
N SER A 257 -11.99 -21.15 -17.48
CA SER A 257 -10.79 -21.92 -17.78
C SER A 257 -10.92 -22.51 -19.17
N THR A 258 -9.82 -22.48 -19.92
CA THR A 258 -9.72 -23.09 -21.24
C THR A 258 -8.44 -23.91 -21.27
N PHE A 259 -8.60 -25.24 -21.30
CA PHE A 259 -7.55 -26.25 -21.41
C PHE A 259 -8.17 -27.62 -21.72
N PRO A 260 -7.60 -28.43 -22.64
CA PRO A 260 -6.57 -28.12 -23.61
C PRO A 260 -7.05 -27.19 -24.76
N GLY A 261 -6.27 -27.05 -25.82
CA GLY A 261 -6.49 -26.16 -26.95
C GLY A 261 -5.85 -24.79 -26.73
N ARG A 262 -6.18 -24.12 -25.65
CA ARG A 262 -5.49 -22.98 -25.06
C ARG A 262 -5.17 -23.30 -23.60
N ASP A 263 -4.35 -22.45 -22.96
CA ASP A 263 -4.00 -22.68 -21.55
C ASP A 263 -4.05 -21.37 -20.75
N TYR A 264 -5.27 -20.89 -20.51
CA TYR A 264 -5.51 -19.72 -19.68
C TYR A 264 -6.78 -19.85 -18.87
N SER A 265 -6.81 -19.18 -17.74
CA SER A 265 -7.98 -19.09 -16.84
C SER A 265 -8.11 -17.69 -16.24
N TRP A 266 -9.29 -17.44 -15.67
CA TRP A 266 -9.57 -16.25 -14.92
C TRP A 266 -10.18 -16.59 -13.57
N VAL A 267 -9.61 -16.02 -12.50
CA VAL A 267 -10.04 -16.16 -11.12
C VAL A 267 -10.53 -14.83 -10.60
N ALA A 268 -11.79 -14.75 -10.15
CA ALA A 268 -12.30 -13.59 -9.43
C ALA A 268 -11.91 -13.68 -7.97
N THR A 269 -11.39 -12.58 -7.41
CA THR A 269 -10.98 -12.51 -6.00
C THR A 269 -12.03 -11.79 -5.16
N ASN A 270 -12.09 -12.12 -3.87
CA ASN A 270 -12.88 -11.35 -2.93
C ASN A 270 -12.23 -9.98 -2.66
N THR A 271 -12.97 -9.11 -1.96
CA THR A 271 -12.56 -7.72 -1.73
C THR A 271 -11.39 -7.54 -0.75
N ASN A 272 -10.88 -8.61 -0.13
CA ASN A 272 -9.69 -8.57 0.72
C ASN A 272 -8.39 -8.53 -0.10
N TRP A 273 -8.46 -8.88 -1.38
CA TRP A 273 -7.33 -8.90 -2.29
C TRP A 273 -7.37 -7.71 -3.24
N THR A 274 -6.32 -6.91 -3.22
CA THR A 274 -6.21 -5.69 -4.02
C THR A 274 -5.31 -5.94 -5.23
N PRO A 275 -5.84 -5.95 -6.47
CA PRO A 275 -5.03 -6.08 -7.67
C PRO A 275 -4.02 -4.93 -7.79
N ARG A 276 -2.73 -5.29 -7.88
CA ARG A 276 -1.62 -4.33 -8.02
C ARG A 276 -0.96 -4.49 -9.40
N PRO A 277 -0.48 -3.40 -10.01
CA PRO A 277 0.25 -3.47 -11.28
C PRO A 277 1.68 -3.98 -11.08
N LEU A 278 1.83 -5.12 -10.42
CA LEU A 278 3.13 -5.63 -9.96
C LEU A 278 3.29 -7.12 -10.27
N VAL A 279 4.54 -7.49 -10.58
CA VAL A 279 5.02 -8.88 -10.64
C VAL A 279 6.13 -9.05 -9.61
N ASN A 280 6.02 -10.08 -8.78
CA ASN A 280 6.99 -10.40 -7.72
C ASN A 280 8.36 -10.75 -8.33
N GLY A 281 9.40 -10.01 -8.00
CA GLY A 281 10.77 -10.24 -8.45
C GLY A 281 11.58 -11.20 -7.57
N TYR A 282 10.99 -11.79 -6.53
CA TYR A 282 11.63 -12.79 -5.65
C TYR A 282 13.04 -12.38 -5.16
N GLY A 283 13.12 -11.19 -4.53
CA GLY A 283 14.37 -10.65 -4.01
C GLY A 283 15.08 -9.66 -4.94
N ASN A 284 14.63 -9.56 -6.21
CA ASN A 284 15.14 -8.57 -7.17
C ASN A 284 14.29 -7.29 -7.23
N GLY A 285 13.34 -7.12 -6.29
CA GLY A 285 12.34 -6.05 -6.32
C GLY A 285 11.15 -6.37 -7.22
N ASP A 286 9.99 -5.79 -6.90
CA ASP A 286 8.78 -5.98 -7.72
C ASP A 286 8.91 -5.24 -9.05
N VAL A 287 8.43 -5.86 -10.13
CA VAL A 287 8.42 -5.28 -11.46
C VAL A 287 7.05 -4.67 -11.75
N THR A 288 7.04 -3.39 -12.10
CA THR A 288 5.82 -2.66 -12.43
C THR A 288 5.31 -3.02 -13.83
N VAL A 289 4.02 -3.32 -13.94
CA VAL A 289 3.34 -3.60 -15.21
C VAL A 289 2.76 -2.30 -15.77
N THR A 290 3.17 -1.93 -16.99
CA THR A 290 2.69 -0.72 -17.67
C THR A 290 1.83 -1.00 -18.89
N GLY A 291 1.78 -2.25 -19.36
CA GLY A 291 1.02 -2.64 -20.56
C GLY A 291 1.22 -4.11 -20.90
N SER A 292 0.77 -4.50 -22.10
CA SER A 292 0.88 -5.86 -22.64
C SER A 292 1.28 -5.89 -24.12
N THR A 293 2.15 -4.98 -24.53
CA THR A 293 2.75 -5.02 -25.88
C THR A 293 3.59 -6.26 -26.02
N GLU A 294 3.31 -7.06 -27.03
CA GLU A 294 3.99 -8.34 -27.28
C GLU A 294 5.42 -8.17 -27.74
N ALA A 295 6.33 -8.85 -27.07
CA ALA A 295 7.75 -8.88 -27.44
C ALA A 295 7.97 -9.73 -28.71
N VAL A 296 8.91 -9.30 -29.58
CA VAL A 296 9.28 -10.03 -30.79
C VAL A 296 10.23 -11.18 -30.47
N GLU A 297 10.39 -12.13 -31.39
CA GLU A 297 11.36 -13.23 -31.26
C GLU A 297 12.79 -12.67 -31.08
N GLY A 298 13.55 -13.31 -30.21
CA GLY A 298 14.87 -12.86 -29.78
C GLY A 298 14.87 -11.87 -28.60
N SER A 299 13.71 -11.28 -28.25
CA SER A 299 13.60 -10.37 -27.10
C SER A 299 13.85 -11.08 -25.78
N SER A 300 14.43 -10.36 -24.82
CA SER A 300 14.54 -10.83 -23.43
C SER A 300 13.16 -10.94 -22.79
N VAL A 301 12.93 -12.00 -22.06
CA VAL A 301 11.72 -12.25 -21.30
C VAL A 301 12.06 -12.91 -19.98
N CYS A 302 11.37 -12.52 -18.91
CA CYS A 302 11.55 -13.11 -17.58
C CYS A 302 10.25 -13.77 -17.12
N ARG A 303 10.38 -14.82 -16.32
CA ARG A 303 9.29 -15.53 -15.68
C ARG A 303 9.34 -15.31 -14.17
N SER A 304 8.20 -15.05 -13.58
CA SER A 304 7.98 -15.07 -12.14
C SER A 304 7.01 -16.20 -11.76
N GLY A 305 7.43 -17.06 -10.84
CA GLY A 305 6.62 -18.18 -10.38
C GLY A 305 6.98 -18.66 -8.99
N SER A 306 6.02 -19.25 -8.30
CA SER A 306 6.08 -19.49 -6.85
C SER A 306 6.96 -20.66 -6.41
N THR A 307 7.46 -21.47 -7.35
CA THR A 307 8.37 -22.58 -7.06
C THR A 307 9.82 -22.17 -7.18
N THR A 308 10.21 -21.63 -8.32
CA THR A 308 11.61 -21.34 -8.62
C THR A 308 11.93 -19.85 -8.63
N GLY A 309 10.94 -18.99 -8.41
CA GLY A 309 11.14 -17.54 -8.31
C GLY A 309 11.30 -16.88 -9.69
N TRP A 310 12.36 -16.11 -9.86
CA TRP A 310 12.59 -15.24 -11.01
C TRP A 310 13.69 -15.79 -11.92
N HIS A 311 13.33 -16.10 -13.16
CA HIS A 311 14.26 -16.58 -14.20
C HIS A 311 14.03 -15.86 -15.52
N CYS A 312 15.11 -15.58 -16.26
CA CYS A 312 15.06 -14.87 -17.52
C CYS A 312 15.69 -15.68 -18.67
N GLY A 313 15.29 -15.35 -19.89
CA GLY A 313 15.81 -15.92 -21.13
C GLY A 313 15.34 -15.12 -22.31
N THR A 314 15.08 -15.77 -23.43
CA THR A 314 14.64 -15.13 -24.67
C THR A 314 13.41 -15.81 -25.27
N VAL A 315 12.57 -15.02 -25.95
CA VAL A 315 11.51 -15.51 -26.83
C VAL A 315 12.16 -16.23 -28.03
N GLN A 316 11.85 -17.51 -28.19
CA GLN A 316 12.43 -18.32 -29.29
C GLN A 316 11.49 -18.40 -30.49
N GLN A 317 10.26 -18.87 -30.29
CA GLN A 317 9.24 -18.96 -31.31
C GLN A 317 7.89 -18.50 -30.77
N ARG A 318 7.18 -17.72 -31.56
CA ARG A 318 5.78 -17.35 -31.30
C ARG A 318 4.81 -18.27 -32.01
N ASN A 319 3.56 -18.25 -31.61
CA ASN A 319 2.47 -19.04 -32.23
C ASN A 319 2.81 -20.52 -32.39
N SER A 320 3.49 -21.11 -31.43
CA SER A 320 3.86 -22.52 -31.39
C SER A 320 2.70 -23.38 -30.88
N SER A 321 2.74 -24.68 -31.18
CA SER A 321 1.89 -25.70 -30.54
C SER A 321 2.74 -26.65 -29.74
N VAL A 322 2.25 -27.10 -28.60
CA VAL A 322 2.88 -28.07 -27.72
C VAL A 322 1.87 -29.13 -27.31
N THR A 323 2.30 -30.39 -27.26
CA THR A 323 1.44 -31.51 -26.84
C THR A 323 1.88 -32.01 -25.47
N TYR A 324 0.96 -31.92 -24.51
CA TYR A 324 1.07 -32.51 -23.17
C TYR A 324 0.28 -33.85 -23.13
N GLN A 325 0.36 -34.57 -22.03
CA GLN A 325 -0.43 -35.80 -21.85
C GLN A 325 -1.95 -35.53 -21.91
N GLU A 326 -2.37 -34.37 -21.43
CA GLU A 326 -3.75 -33.91 -21.38
C GLU A 326 -4.28 -33.40 -22.73
N GLY A 327 -3.39 -33.13 -23.70
CA GLY A 327 -3.76 -32.69 -25.03
C GLY A 327 -2.83 -31.60 -25.58
N THR A 328 -3.15 -31.13 -26.78
CA THR A 328 -2.37 -30.12 -27.47
C THR A 328 -2.85 -28.72 -27.13
N VAL A 329 -1.90 -27.82 -26.84
CA VAL A 329 -2.12 -26.39 -26.64
C VAL A 329 -1.48 -25.64 -27.80
N SER A 330 -2.22 -24.75 -28.44
CA SER A 330 -1.78 -24.00 -29.62
C SER A 330 -1.70 -22.50 -29.35
N GLY A 331 -0.89 -21.79 -30.14
CA GLY A 331 -0.73 -20.35 -30.01
C GLY A 331 0.09 -19.93 -28.80
N VAL A 332 0.91 -20.83 -28.26
CA VAL A 332 1.87 -20.53 -27.18
C VAL A 332 3.17 -19.92 -27.73
N THR A 333 3.92 -19.29 -26.86
CA THR A 333 5.26 -18.78 -27.15
C THR A 333 6.31 -19.64 -26.45
N ARG A 334 7.26 -20.14 -27.22
CA ARG A 334 8.38 -20.94 -26.74
C ARG A 334 9.54 -20.04 -26.29
N THR A 335 10.16 -20.38 -25.17
CA THR A 335 11.31 -19.68 -24.58
C THR A 335 12.36 -20.68 -24.13
N ASN A 336 13.58 -20.20 -23.83
CA ASN A 336 14.60 -20.94 -23.12
C ASN A 336 14.65 -20.61 -21.60
N VAL A 337 13.60 -20.02 -21.07
CA VAL A 337 13.43 -19.84 -19.63
C VAL A 337 13.07 -21.18 -18.99
N CYS A 338 13.63 -21.50 -17.84
CA CYS A 338 13.26 -22.70 -17.08
C CYS A 338 11.97 -22.50 -16.28
N ALA A 339 11.27 -23.59 -15.96
CA ALA A 339 10.15 -23.63 -15.03
C ALA A 339 10.05 -25.02 -14.40
N GLU A 340 9.39 -25.09 -13.23
CA GLU A 340 9.14 -26.34 -12.50
C GLU A 340 7.67 -26.41 -12.04
N PRO A 341 7.15 -27.59 -11.66
CA PRO A 341 5.79 -27.74 -11.16
C PRO A 341 5.46 -26.72 -10.04
N GLY A 342 4.33 -26.03 -10.19
CA GLY A 342 3.91 -24.93 -9.32
C GLY A 342 4.21 -23.53 -9.86
N ASP A 343 5.13 -23.38 -10.83
CA ASP A 343 5.33 -22.13 -11.59
C ASP A 343 4.23 -21.93 -12.64
N SER A 344 3.41 -22.94 -12.91
CA SER A 344 2.24 -22.89 -13.78
C SER A 344 1.38 -21.67 -13.52
N GLY A 345 0.97 -20.98 -14.59
CA GLY A 345 0.18 -19.75 -14.52
C GLY A 345 0.97 -18.50 -14.17
N GLY A 346 2.22 -18.60 -13.71
CA GLY A 346 3.07 -17.46 -13.34
C GLY A 346 3.37 -16.51 -14.50
N SER A 347 3.73 -15.28 -14.17
CA SER A 347 3.90 -14.19 -15.12
C SER A 347 5.09 -14.39 -16.06
N PHE A 348 4.91 -14.19 -17.35
CA PHE A 348 5.97 -13.87 -18.28
C PHE A 348 5.93 -12.39 -18.63
N ILE A 349 7.06 -11.67 -18.44
CA ILE A 349 7.16 -10.22 -18.63
C ILE A 349 8.42 -9.86 -19.42
N SER A 350 8.32 -8.86 -20.30
CA SER A 350 9.46 -8.29 -21.03
C SER A 350 9.54 -6.79 -20.71
N GLY A 351 10.61 -6.37 -20.02
CA GLY A 351 10.65 -5.05 -19.41
C GLY A 351 9.48 -4.85 -18.46
N SER A 352 8.59 -3.90 -18.73
CA SER A 352 7.35 -3.64 -18.01
C SER A 352 6.08 -4.16 -18.71
N GLN A 353 6.24 -4.92 -19.82
CA GLN A 353 5.13 -5.39 -20.65
C GLN A 353 4.77 -6.84 -20.35
N ALA A 354 3.54 -7.08 -19.88
CA ALA A 354 2.99 -8.40 -19.64
C ALA A 354 2.92 -9.22 -20.94
N GLN A 355 3.53 -10.42 -20.97
CA GLN A 355 3.59 -11.25 -22.15
C GLN A 355 2.60 -12.41 -22.10
N GLY A 356 2.49 -13.10 -20.97
CA GLY A 356 1.65 -14.28 -20.89
C GLY A 356 1.79 -15.02 -19.56
N VAL A 357 1.19 -16.21 -19.50
CA VAL A 357 1.17 -17.06 -18.32
C VAL A 357 1.85 -18.40 -18.61
N THR A 358 2.63 -18.91 -17.67
CA THR A 358 3.37 -20.17 -17.77
C THR A 358 2.40 -21.31 -18.05
N SER A 359 2.56 -21.99 -19.20
CA SER A 359 1.79 -23.19 -19.56
C SER A 359 2.51 -24.45 -19.09
N GLY A 360 3.66 -24.75 -19.63
CA GLY A 360 4.47 -25.91 -19.28
C GLY A 360 5.77 -25.94 -20.05
N GLY A 361 6.51 -27.04 -19.93
CA GLY A 361 7.82 -27.11 -20.58
C GLY A 361 8.55 -28.41 -20.32
N THR A 362 9.88 -28.36 -20.57
CA THR A 362 10.82 -29.45 -20.32
C THR A 362 12.07 -28.93 -19.64
N GLY A 363 12.79 -29.82 -18.92
CA GLY A 363 13.98 -29.47 -18.15
C GLY A 363 13.62 -28.96 -16.75
N ASN A 364 14.56 -28.26 -16.10
CA ASN A 364 14.43 -27.70 -14.77
C ASN A 364 15.34 -26.47 -14.62
N CYS A 365 15.24 -25.76 -13.49
CA CYS A 365 16.03 -24.54 -13.29
C CYS A 365 17.49 -24.79 -12.85
N SER A 366 17.88 -26.03 -12.57
CA SER A 366 19.27 -26.39 -12.27
C SER A 366 20.08 -26.70 -13.53
N GLN A 367 19.44 -27.28 -14.54
CA GLN A 367 20.11 -27.77 -15.77
C GLN A 367 19.72 -26.95 -17.02
N GLY A 368 18.76 -26.05 -16.87
CA GLY A 368 18.13 -25.31 -17.95
C GLY A 368 16.87 -26.00 -18.47
N GLY A 369 16.06 -25.25 -19.18
CA GLY A 369 14.77 -25.75 -19.65
C GLY A 369 14.21 -24.94 -20.82
N VAL A 370 13.18 -25.48 -21.41
CA VAL A 370 12.31 -24.83 -22.39
C VAL A 370 10.94 -24.69 -21.80
N THR A 371 10.43 -23.47 -21.74
CA THR A 371 9.07 -23.20 -21.24
C THR A 371 8.22 -22.56 -22.32
N TYR A 372 6.98 -22.99 -22.39
CA TYR A 372 5.94 -22.38 -23.21
C TYR A 372 5.05 -21.51 -22.32
N PHE A 373 4.74 -20.31 -22.76
CA PHE A 373 3.72 -19.48 -22.12
C PHE A 373 2.55 -19.22 -23.05
N GLN A 374 1.36 -19.18 -22.51
CA GLN A 374 0.17 -18.75 -23.23
C GLN A 374 0.13 -17.21 -23.25
N PRO A 375 0.07 -16.56 -24.43
CA PRO A 375 -0.04 -15.11 -24.53
C PRO A 375 -1.22 -14.54 -23.72
N LEU A 376 -1.01 -13.38 -23.09
CA LEU A 376 -1.99 -12.77 -22.19
C LEU A 376 -3.19 -12.15 -22.93
N ASN A 377 -2.94 -11.45 -24.04
CA ASN A 377 -3.96 -10.66 -24.73
C ASN A 377 -5.18 -11.48 -25.16
N PRO A 378 -5.04 -12.73 -25.70
CA PRO A 378 -6.17 -13.60 -25.98
C PRO A 378 -7.01 -13.94 -24.74
N ALA A 379 -6.39 -14.13 -23.58
CA ALA A 379 -7.11 -14.40 -22.32
C ALA A 379 -7.91 -13.18 -21.86
N LEU A 380 -7.31 -11.98 -21.94
CA LEU A 380 -7.99 -10.72 -21.63
C LEU A 380 -9.24 -10.55 -22.50
N GLN A 381 -9.10 -10.77 -23.80
CA GLN A 381 -10.21 -10.68 -24.76
C GLN A 381 -11.31 -11.72 -24.48
N ALA A 382 -10.92 -12.99 -24.29
CA ALA A 382 -11.86 -14.10 -24.11
C ALA A 382 -12.78 -13.90 -22.90
N TYR A 383 -12.27 -13.31 -21.83
CA TYR A 383 -13.02 -13.12 -20.57
C TYR A 383 -13.47 -11.67 -20.32
N GLY A 384 -13.21 -10.74 -21.25
CA GLY A 384 -13.55 -9.32 -21.09
C GLY A 384 -12.84 -8.67 -19.91
N LEU A 385 -11.54 -8.92 -19.80
CA LEU A 385 -10.70 -8.47 -18.69
C LEU A 385 -9.86 -7.25 -19.08
N THR A 386 -9.62 -6.38 -18.11
CA THR A 386 -8.68 -5.26 -18.20
C THR A 386 -7.46 -5.56 -17.34
N LEU A 387 -6.26 -5.49 -17.93
CA LEU A 387 -5.00 -5.64 -17.21
C LEU A 387 -4.81 -4.48 -16.23
N VAL A 388 -4.40 -4.77 -14.99
CA VAL A 388 -4.05 -3.73 -14.03
C VAL A 388 -2.64 -3.21 -14.33
N THR A 389 -2.54 -1.92 -14.67
CA THR A 389 -1.29 -1.24 -15.02
C THR A 389 -1.04 -0.03 -14.12
N SER A 390 0.22 0.40 -14.03
CA SER A 390 0.61 1.60 -13.26
C SER A 390 0.39 2.91 -14.02
N GLY A 391 -0.04 2.87 -15.26
CA GLY A 391 -0.49 4.05 -16.00
C GLY A 391 -1.73 4.61 -15.30
N THR A 392 -1.85 5.93 -15.24
CA THR A 392 -3.09 6.59 -14.84
C THR A 392 -4.25 5.89 -15.57
N PRO A 393 -5.38 5.52 -14.92
CA PRO A 393 -6.58 5.23 -15.65
C PRO A 393 -6.85 6.48 -16.50
N THR A 394 -6.64 6.39 -17.80
CA THR A 394 -7.35 7.28 -18.68
C THR A 394 -8.80 6.83 -18.53
N ASP A 395 -9.58 7.52 -17.67
CA ASP A 395 -11.01 7.62 -17.89
C ASP A 395 -11.19 7.85 -19.41
N PRO A 396 -12.17 7.21 -20.05
CA PRO A 396 -12.47 7.59 -21.41
C PRO A 396 -12.58 9.11 -21.43
N PRO A 397 -11.88 9.79 -22.34
CA PRO A 397 -11.84 11.26 -22.32
C PRO A 397 -13.28 11.76 -22.27
N ASP A 398 -13.58 12.57 -21.28
CA ASP A 398 -14.82 13.35 -21.25
C ASP A 398 -14.84 14.10 -22.58
N PRO A 399 -15.88 13.96 -23.41
CA PRO A 399 -15.94 14.65 -24.69
C PRO A 399 -15.88 16.17 -24.57
N THR A 400 -15.81 16.72 -23.36
CA THR A 400 -15.66 18.14 -23.05
C THR A 400 -14.26 18.57 -22.63
N ASP A 401 -13.31 17.62 -22.38
CA ASP A 401 -11.93 17.97 -22.09
C ASP A 401 -11.15 18.22 -23.41
N PRO A 402 -10.55 19.42 -23.57
CA PRO A 402 -9.65 19.64 -24.69
C PRO A 402 -8.46 18.66 -24.56
N PRO A 403 -7.98 18.04 -25.69
CA PRO A 403 -6.89 17.10 -25.64
C PRO A 403 -5.67 17.76 -24.99
N THR A 404 -5.24 17.27 -23.85
CA THR A 404 -3.96 17.62 -23.22
C THR A 404 -2.84 17.04 -24.07
N ASN A 405 -2.59 17.75 -25.16
CA ASN A 405 -1.43 17.55 -25.98
C ASN A 405 -0.30 18.34 -25.32
N PRO A 406 0.83 17.75 -24.89
CA PRO A 406 1.98 18.55 -24.57
C PRO A 406 2.53 19.09 -25.90
N GLY A 407 1.89 20.12 -26.42
CA GLY A 407 2.43 20.95 -27.49
C GLY A 407 3.68 21.64 -26.97
N GLY A 408 4.82 21.00 -27.10
CA GLY A 408 6.12 21.47 -26.65
C GLY A 408 7.20 21.11 -27.63
N THR A 409 8.37 21.67 -27.42
CA THR A 409 9.58 21.31 -28.20
C THR A 409 9.96 19.87 -27.87
N TRP A 410 10.29 19.08 -28.88
CA TRP A 410 10.80 17.72 -28.70
C TRP A 410 12.02 17.70 -27.78
N ALA A 411 12.05 16.75 -26.84
CA ALA A 411 13.18 16.56 -25.94
C ALA A 411 13.48 15.05 -25.76
N ALA A 412 14.76 14.69 -25.78
CA ALA A 412 15.21 13.36 -25.45
C ALA A 412 14.84 13.02 -23.98
N GLY A 413 14.52 11.75 -23.69
CA GLY A 413 14.07 11.28 -22.38
C GLY A 413 12.60 11.55 -22.09
N THR A 414 11.84 12.12 -23.03
CA THR A 414 10.40 12.36 -22.89
C THR A 414 9.62 11.21 -23.53
N ASN A 415 8.56 10.76 -22.83
CA ASN A 415 7.64 9.75 -23.33
C ASN A 415 6.56 10.44 -24.16
N TYR A 416 6.50 10.13 -25.47
CA TYR A 416 5.48 10.64 -26.38
C TYR A 416 4.46 9.56 -26.71
N ALA A 417 3.18 9.88 -26.54
CA ALA A 417 2.08 9.01 -26.98
C ALA A 417 1.86 9.12 -28.49
N ALA A 418 1.30 8.08 -29.12
CA ALA A 418 0.85 8.16 -30.50
C ALA A 418 -0.18 9.30 -30.65
N GLY A 419 0.00 10.13 -31.71
CA GLY A 419 -0.82 11.33 -31.91
C GLY A 419 -0.28 12.61 -31.27
N ALA A 420 0.70 12.55 -30.36
CA ALA A 420 1.34 13.73 -29.78
C ALA A 420 1.97 14.61 -30.88
N VAL A 421 1.77 15.93 -30.80
CA VAL A 421 2.36 16.89 -31.73
C VAL A 421 3.46 17.66 -31.00
N VAL A 422 4.65 17.71 -31.58
CA VAL A 422 5.81 18.43 -31.04
C VAL A 422 6.42 19.35 -32.10
N THR A 423 7.15 20.36 -31.65
CA THR A 423 8.00 21.16 -32.53
C THR A 423 9.45 20.69 -32.42
N TYR A 424 10.15 20.64 -33.56
CA TYR A 424 11.60 20.42 -33.61
C TYR A 424 12.20 21.33 -34.68
N GLY A 425 13.07 22.26 -34.29
CA GLY A 425 13.48 23.37 -35.16
C GLY A 425 12.27 24.26 -35.48
N SER A 426 12.06 24.52 -36.77
CA SER A 426 10.94 25.33 -37.28
C SER A 426 9.74 24.49 -37.76
N ALA A 427 9.78 23.16 -37.62
CA ALA A 427 8.74 22.26 -38.13
C ALA A 427 7.99 21.56 -36.99
N SER A 428 6.73 21.19 -37.26
CA SER A 428 5.87 20.42 -36.35
C SER A 428 5.82 18.97 -36.80
N TYR A 429 5.77 18.04 -35.86
CA TYR A 429 5.74 16.61 -36.09
C TYR A 429 4.70 15.94 -35.23
N ARG A 430 4.02 14.93 -35.79
CA ARG A 430 3.08 14.05 -35.06
C ARG A 430 3.74 12.72 -34.75
N CYS A 431 3.71 12.29 -33.51
CA CYS A 431 4.15 10.97 -33.08
C CYS A 431 3.25 9.89 -33.70
N LEU A 432 3.81 8.98 -34.49
CA LEU A 432 3.08 7.88 -35.13
C LEU A 432 2.92 6.68 -34.16
N GLN A 433 3.92 6.45 -33.32
CA GLN A 433 3.92 5.34 -32.35
C GLN A 433 4.47 5.81 -31.02
N GLY A 434 3.76 5.49 -29.93
CA GLY A 434 4.19 5.86 -28.57
C GLY A 434 5.57 5.29 -28.25
N HIS A 435 6.50 6.17 -27.80
CA HIS A 435 7.87 5.78 -27.49
C HIS A 435 8.54 6.76 -26.51
N LEU A 436 9.58 6.28 -25.83
CA LEU A 436 10.52 7.12 -25.10
C LEU A 436 11.55 7.68 -26.08
N ALA A 437 11.60 8.99 -26.28
CA ALA A 437 12.54 9.65 -27.17
C ALA A 437 13.98 9.44 -26.68
N GLN A 438 14.82 8.83 -27.51
CA GLN A 438 16.23 8.61 -27.22
C GLN A 438 17.09 9.78 -27.76
N PRO A 439 18.27 10.06 -27.17
CA PRO A 439 19.23 10.97 -27.76
C PRO A 439 19.51 10.58 -29.24
N GLY A 440 19.37 11.52 -30.14
CA GLY A 440 19.54 11.28 -31.60
C GLY A 440 18.29 10.81 -32.36
N TRP A 441 17.20 10.41 -31.64
CA TRP A 441 15.92 10.04 -32.26
C TRP A 441 15.03 11.26 -32.53
N THR A 442 15.65 12.29 -33.10
CA THR A 442 14.92 13.53 -33.40
C THR A 442 13.86 13.30 -34.49
N PRO A 443 12.73 14.04 -34.48
CA PRO A 443 11.63 13.82 -35.41
C PRO A 443 12.03 13.70 -36.90
N PRO A 444 12.94 14.52 -37.46
CA PRO A 444 13.36 14.35 -38.82
C PRO A 444 14.25 13.12 -39.07
N ASN A 445 14.93 12.60 -38.04
CA ASN A 445 15.85 11.47 -38.19
C ASN A 445 15.13 10.10 -38.07
N VAL A 446 13.91 10.06 -37.57
CA VAL A 446 13.16 8.80 -37.35
C VAL A 446 11.73 8.91 -37.91
N PRO A 447 11.60 8.96 -39.25
CA PRO A 447 10.30 9.14 -39.90
C PRO A 447 9.33 7.96 -39.63
N ALA A 448 9.83 6.80 -39.18
CA ALA A 448 9.01 5.69 -38.75
C ALA A 448 8.24 6.00 -37.44
N LEU A 449 8.72 6.92 -36.62
CA LEU A 449 8.11 7.33 -35.37
C LEU A 449 7.43 8.70 -35.44
N TRP A 450 7.78 9.52 -36.44
CA TRP A 450 7.33 10.91 -36.53
C TRP A 450 6.91 11.27 -37.97
N GLN A 451 5.75 11.84 -38.11
CA GLN A 451 5.22 12.41 -39.33
C GLN A 451 5.36 13.93 -39.27
N ALA A 452 5.98 14.52 -40.27
CA ALA A 452 5.97 15.98 -40.47
C ALA A 452 4.53 16.47 -40.74
N LEU A 453 4.16 17.61 -40.19
CA LEU A 453 2.84 18.25 -40.33
C LEU A 453 2.93 19.45 -41.24
#